data_0a6f9da4e223bd6b63bc88085f458e33
#
_entry.id   0a6f9da4e223bd6b63bc88085f458e33
#
_cell.length_a   1.000
_cell.length_b   1.000
_cell.length_c   1.000
_cell.angle_alpha   90.00
_cell.angle_beta   90.00
_cell.angle_gamma   90.00
#
_symmetry.space_group_name_H-M   'P 1'
#
loop_
_entity.id
_entity.type
_entity.pdbx_description
1 polymer ?
#
loop_
_entity_poly.entity_id
_entity_poly.type
_entity_poly.pdbx_seq_one_letter_code
_entity_poly.pdbx_strand_id
1 'polypeptide(L)'
;IEEPGIEEPAVEEPEEEPVTEQPDPLSAQSDSARAGKIPGVNIWQLPNSPDGDRPDQCWLAVGSDASGEIYISGHDHQTNSMLYRMYQSDNTVRWIGDARTASEAADNWENGETAEKFHTRPIYHDGQVYVATLDKSGMDDGFRTTRGFHWYSYKISQNRFYDLSASEANGVGAETLQLATIQIDPVNNLLYGMSIPENKLVRYDIASGTTRVLGNPSQWTGYFYTNRFMWVDSRGRVYITGGSSRGQWNKGESSAVFDHVWYYDPATGFGELPEFELQGPNSMEVGQWDREHKNLYTSDDQGNIYRFNDAAASWKFLGRPNFSSSLKTWIFQLSADEKKIYIGLSDGPQPNAIYEYDIATGSSFELLKINDLDDAAAAEAFITGYDSWDSKGNFYIASFSMYDNDNVYMLGINPVEIKLQKGLITNRMQVSAVQENNGNIRVSRSGSNAAPLDVLYEIRGSDSAGNWVTTGYGELTIAALQSDFNIDPVDLSLPAGGSAIGFEFVVVADGNDYLIGDDTSVAFLQ
;
A
#
# COMPACT_ATOMS: atom_id res chain seq x y z
N ILE A 1 34.64 49.29 -33.73
CA ILE A 1 35.24 48.01 -33.26
C ILE A 1 34.06 47.19 -32.82
N GLU A 2 33.61 46.31 -33.72
CA GLU A 2 32.53 45.36 -33.45
C GLU A 2 33.13 44.20 -32.65
N GLU A 3 32.50 43.83 -31.54
CA GLU A 3 32.81 42.65 -30.77
C GLU A 3 32.34 41.39 -31.53
N PRO A 4 33.16 40.31 -31.59
CA PRO A 4 32.75 39.08 -32.22
C PRO A 4 31.71 38.37 -31.32
N GLY A 5 30.52 38.07 -31.90
CA GLY A 5 29.48 37.27 -31.28
C GLY A 5 30.04 35.88 -30.93
N ILE A 6 29.89 35.50 -29.69
CA ILE A 6 30.12 34.13 -29.22
C ILE A 6 28.87 33.32 -29.60
N GLU A 7 29.01 32.45 -30.59
CA GLU A 7 28.01 31.41 -30.84
C GLU A 7 28.03 30.42 -29.68
N GLU A 8 26.92 30.30 -28.95
CA GLU A 8 26.75 29.23 -28.00
C GLU A 8 26.74 27.88 -28.74
N PRO A 9 27.47 26.86 -28.25
CA PRO A 9 27.44 25.55 -28.87
C PRO A 9 26.01 24.98 -28.75
N ALA A 10 25.46 24.47 -29.86
CA ALA A 10 24.23 23.75 -29.90
C ALA A 10 24.32 22.57 -28.91
N VAL A 11 23.41 22.55 -27.95
CA VAL A 11 23.21 21.40 -27.07
C VAL A 11 22.63 20.29 -27.96
N GLU A 12 23.44 19.30 -28.32
CA GLU A 12 22.93 18.08 -28.94
C GLU A 12 21.99 17.41 -27.91
N GLU A 13 20.73 17.28 -28.26
CA GLU A 13 19.80 16.43 -27.50
C GLU A 13 20.41 15.02 -27.50
N PRO A 14 20.49 14.35 -26.32
CA PRO A 14 21.00 12.99 -26.27
C PRO A 14 20.15 12.11 -27.20
N GLU A 15 20.78 11.40 -28.11
CA GLU A 15 20.15 10.36 -28.92
C GLU A 15 19.48 9.37 -27.95
N GLU A 16 18.16 9.20 -28.04
CA GLU A 16 17.46 8.17 -27.31
C GLU A 16 18.01 6.80 -27.74
N GLU A 17 18.71 6.13 -26.84
CA GLU A 17 19.18 4.77 -27.09
C GLU A 17 17.98 3.85 -27.42
N PRO A 18 18.16 2.87 -28.32
CA PRO A 18 17.08 1.96 -28.69
C PRO A 18 16.64 1.15 -27.46
N VAL A 19 15.52 1.54 -26.91
CA VAL A 19 14.90 0.87 -25.77
C VAL A 19 14.37 -0.47 -26.23
N THR A 20 14.85 -1.57 -25.68
CA THR A 20 14.25 -2.90 -25.86
C THR A 20 12.77 -2.80 -25.49
N GLU A 21 11.90 -3.19 -26.41
CA GLU A 21 10.45 -3.10 -26.17
C GLU A 21 10.06 -4.07 -25.05
N GLN A 22 9.58 -3.52 -23.95
CA GLN A 22 8.91 -4.33 -22.92
C GLN A 22 7.56 -4.80 -23.47
N PRO A 23 7.09 -5.99 -23.10
CA PRO A 23 5.74 -6.43 -23.44
C PRO A 23 4.71 -5.40 -23.03
N ASP A 24 3.74 -5.12 -23.91
CA ASP A 24 2.64 -4.22 -23.60
C ASP A 24 1.75 -4.84 -22.49
N PRO A 25 1.66 -4.23 -21.31
CA PRO A 25 0.81 -4.73 -20.23
C PRO A 25 -0.66 -4.89 -20.61
N LEU A 26 -1.16 -4.13 -21.57
CA LEU A 26 -2.53 -4.26 -22.07
C LEU A 26 -2.75 -5.53 -22.92
N SER A 27 -1.67 -6.09 -23.47
CA SER A 27 -1.69 -7.36 -24.21
C SER A 27 -1.42 -8.57 -23.31
N ALA A 28 -1.00 -8.35 -22.07
CA ALA A 28 -0.70 -9.41 -21.12
C ALA A 28 -1.94 -10.21 -20.71
N GLN A 29 -1.73 -11.38 -20.16
CA GLN A 29 -2.81 -12.18 -19.59
C GLN A 29 -3.51 -11.41 -18.48
N SER A 30 -4.83 -11.55 -18.42
CA SER A 30 -5.67 -10.92 -17.41
C SER A 30 -6.60 -11.93 -16.78
N ASP A 31 -6.96 -11.73 -15.53
CA ASP A 31 -8.05 -12.45 -14.87
C ASP A 31 -9.17 -11.47 -14.50
N SER A 32 -10.41 -11.95 -14.69
CA SER A 32 -11.62 -11.19 -14.33
C SER A 32 -12.13 -11.63 -12.97
N ALA A 33 -12.76 -10.68 -12.26
CA ALA A 33 -13.36 -10.97 -10.98
C ALA A 33 -14.33 -12.17 -11.04
N ARG A 34 -14.19 -13.06 -10.07
CA ARG A 34 -15.18 -14.08 -9.74
C ARG A 34 -15.86 -13.66 -8.44
N ALA A 35 -17.20 -13.69 -8.44
CA ALA A 35 -17.93 -13.50 -7.19
C ALA A 35 -17.56 -14.62 -6.21
N GLY A 36 -17.14 -14.24 -5.01
CA GLY A 36 -16.95 -15.20 -3.93
C GLY A 36 -18.30 -15.80 -3.49
N LYS A 37 -18.25 -16.90 -2.75
CA LYS A 37 -19.46 -17.53 -2.16
C LYS A 37 -20.15 -16.62 -1.14
N ILE A 38 -19.38 -15.72 -0.54
CA ILE A 38 -19.88 -14.73 0.41
C ILE A 38 -20.14 -13.43 -0.37
N PRO A 39 -21.36 -12.90 -0.40
CA PRO A 39 -21.64 -11.59 -0.97
C PRO A 39 -20.73 -10.51 -0.37
N GLY A 40 -20.25 -9.62 -1.21
CA GLY A 40 -19.26 -8.61 -0.83
C GLY A 40 -17.82 -9.08 -0.92
N VAL A 41 -17.55 -10.29 -1.42
CA VAL A 41 -16.19 -10.76 -1.71
C VAL A 41 -16.05 -11.07 -3.19
N ASN A 42 -15.03 -10.48 -3.82
CA ASN A 42 -14.60 -10.78 -5.17
C ASN A 42 -13.20 -11.39 -5.15
N ILE A 43 -12.92 -12.29 -6.09
CA ILE A 43 -11.68 -13.06 -6.16
C ILE A 43 -11.10 -12.95 -7.56
N TRP A 44 -9.81 -12.66 -7.63
CA TRP A 44 -9.00 -12.71 -8.86
C TRP A 44 -7.81 -13.62 -8.62
N GLN A 45 -7.42 -14.37 -9.62
CA GLN A 45 -6.16 -15.10 -9.64
C GLN A 45 -5.11 -14.26 -10.36
N LEU A 46 -3.90 -14.11 -9.81
CA LEU A 46 -2.85 -13.41 -10.53
C LEU A 46 -2.43 -14.21 -11.77
N PRO A 47 -2.42 -13.58 -12.96
CA PRO A 47 -1.99 -14.27 -14.18
C PRO A 47 -0.47 -14.48 -14.20
N ASN A 48 -0.01 -15.41 -15.02
CA ASN A 48 1.42 -15.58 -15.28
C ASN A 48 1.99 -14.36 -16.00
N SER A 49 3.31 -14.15 -15.85
CA SER A 49 4.03 -13.21 -16.71
C SER A 49 3.96 -13.61 -18.19
N PRO A 50 4.25 -12.72 -19.13
CA PRO A 50 4.35 -13.08 -20.55
C PRO A 50 5.38 -14.18 -20.84
N ASP A 51 6.46 -14.25 -20.06
CA ASP A 51 7.51 -15.27 -20.18
C ASP A 51 7.14 -16.60 -19.50
N GLY A 52 5.98 -16.64 -18.84
CA GLY A 52 5.43 -17.85 -18.22
C GLY A 52 5.80 -18.00 -16.73
N ASP A 53 6.50 -17.04 -16.13
CA ASP A 53 6.75 -17.04 -14.69
C ASP A 53 5.42 -16.96 -13.95
N ARG A 54 5.27 -17.81 -12.94
CA ARG A 54 4.03 -17.96 -12.20
C ARG A 54 4.17 -17.45 -10.79
N PRO A 55 3.32 -16.53 -10.32
CA PRO A 55 3.35 -16.14 -8.93
C PRO A 55 2.84 -17.27 -8.04
N ASP A 56 3.62 -17.67 -7.07
CA ASP A 56 3.28 -18.68 -6.08
C ASP A 56 3.12 -18.11 -4.66
N GLN A 57 3.68 -16.93 -4.39
CA GLN A 57 3.59 -16.23 -3.12
C GLN A 57 3.51 -14.71 -3.28
N CYS A 58 3.08 -14.05 -2.19
CA CYS A 58 3.10 -12.60 -2.05
C CYS A 58 3.19 -12.20 -0.57
N TRP A 59 4.08 -11.27 -0.22
CA TRP A 59 4.28 -10.81 1.14
C TRP A 59 4.21 -9.29 1.18
N LEU A 60 3.44 -8.71 2.11
CA LEU A 60 3.20 -7.27 2.24
C LEU A 60 2.73 -6.61 0.91
N ALA A 61 1.96 -7.32 0.14
CA ALA A 61 1.95 -7.23 -1.31
C ALA A 61 1.00 -6.21 -1.92
N VAL A 62 0.15 -5.53 -1.17
CA VAL A 62 -0.95 -4.72 -1.73
C VAL A 62 -0.77 -3.24 -1.40
N GLY A 63 -0.99 -2.39 -2.37
CA GLY A 63 -1.02 -0.94 -2.25
C GLY A 63 -2.03 -0.32 -3.20
N SER A 64 -2.37 0.95 -3.03
CA SER A 64 -3.27 1.69 -3.91
C SER A 64 -2.66 3.02 -4.37
N ASP A 65 -3.11 3.54 -5.50
CA ASP A 65 -2.81 4.90 -5.92
C ASP A 65 -3.90 5.91 -5.52
N ALA A 66 -3.69 7.16 -5.84
CA ALA A 66 -4.62 8.24 -5.51
C ALA A 66 -5.97 8.14 -6.25
N SER A 67 -6.07 7.33 -7.30
CA SER A 67 -7.33 7.08 -8.02
C SER A 67 -8.10 5.86 -7.50
N GLY A 68 -7.53 5.13 -6.54
CA GLY A 68 -8.09 3.90 -5.98
C GLY A 68 -7.80 2.65 -6.83
N GLU A 69 -6.89 2.74 -7.82
CA GLU A 69 -6.38 1.57 -8.51
C GLU A 69 -5.47 0.77 -7.58
N ILE A 70 -5.57 -0.54 -7.62
CA ILE A 70 -4.89 -1.43 -6.70
C ILE A 70 -3.69 -2.08 -7.38
N TYR A 71 -2.57 -2.11 -6.68
CA TYR A 71 -1.35 -2.76 -7.11
C TYR A 71 -1.03 -3.92 -6.17
N ILE A 72 -0.58 -5.02 -6.74
CA ILE A 72 -0.21 -6.22 -5.99
C ILE A 72 1.10 -6.78 -6.51
N SER A 73 2.03 -7.06 -5.62
CA SER A 73 3.26 -7.76 -5.97
C SER A 73 3.09 -9.27 -5.77
N GLY A 74 3.58 -10.04 -6.72
CA GLY A 74 3.70 -11.48 -6.63
C GLY A 74 5.12 -11.91 -6.99
N HIS A 75 5.50 -13.13 -6.66
CA HIS A 75 6.81 -13.67 -7.00
C HIS A 75 6.75 -15.19 -7.15
N ASP A 76 7.66 -15.73 -7.94
CA ASP A 76 7.81 -17.19 -8.12
C ASP A 76 8.65 -17.83 -7.01
N HIS A 77 9.13 -17.02 -6.08
CA HIS A 77 9.96 -17.39 -4.94
C HIS A 77 11.25 -18.16 -5.32
N GLN A 78 11.70 -18.04 -6.55
CA GLN A 78 12.88 -18.69 -7.10
C GLN A 78 13.74 -17.73 -7.91
N THR A 79 13.17 -17.08 -8.92
CA THR A 79 13.94 -16.35 -9.92
C THR A 79 13.44 -14.95 -10.21
N ASN A 80 12.13 -14.67 -10.09
CA ASN A 80 11.54 -13.42 -10.56
C ASN A 80 10.41 -12.89 -9.67
N SER A 81 10.24 -11.60 -9.68
CA SER A 81 9.19 -10.88 -8.96
C SER A 81 8.38 -10.03 -9.92
N MET A 82 7.07 -10.05 -9.77
CA MET A 82 6.11 -9.47 -10.69
C MET A 82 5.25 -8.43 -10.00
N LEU A 83 4.84 -7.39 -10.73
CA LEU A 83 3.89 -6.40 -10.30
C LEU A 83 2.63 -6.47 -11.16
N TYR A 84 1.48 -6.37 -10.50
CA TYR A 84 0.16 -6.41 -11.13
C TYR A 84 -0.63 -5.16 -10.78
N ARG A 85 -1.57 -4.81 -11.64
CA ARG A 85 -2.54 -3.74 -11.41
C ARG A 85 -3.96 -4.28 -11.63
N MET A 86 -4.85 -3.94 -10.70
CA MET A 86 -6.28 -4.14 -10.85
C MET A 86 -6.87 -2.90 -11.48
N TYR A 87 -7.48 -3.05 -12.64
CA TYR A 87 -8.14 -1.97 -13.38
C TYR A 87 -9.60 -1.88 -12.96
N GLN A 88 -9.95 -0.82 -12.25
CA GLN A 88 -11.30 -0.58 -11.75
C GLN A 88 -12.34 -0.44 -12.87
N SER A 89 -11.92 0.03 -14.06
CA SER A 89 -12.78 0.28 -15.21
C SER A 89 -13.40 -0.98 -15.81
N ASP A 90 -12.68 -2.09 -15.81
CA ASP A 90 -13.12 -3.38 -16.38
C ASP A 90 -13.06 -4.53 -15.38
N ASN A 91 -12.69 -4.23 -14.14
CA ASN A 91 -12.62 -5.19 -13.04
C ASN A 91 -11.68 -6.38 -13.32
N THR A 92 -10.53 -6.11 -13.93
CA THR A 92 -9.52 -7.11 -14.27
C THR A 92 -8.19 -6.84 -13.56
N VAL A 93 -7.48 -7.93 -13.22
CA VAL A 93 -6.08 -7.87 -12.77
C VAL A 93 -5.18 -8.23 -13.94
N ARG A 94 -4.14 -7.43 -14.17
CA ARG A 94 -3.17 -7.64 -15.25
C ARG A 94 -1.75 -7.53 -14.72
N TRP A 95 -0.86 -8.32 -15.29
CA TRP A 95 0.57 -8.13 -15.15
C TRP A 95 0.98 -6.77 -15.76
N ILE A 96 1.85 -6.01 -15.08
CA ILE A 96 2.32 -4.69 -15.56
C ILE A 96 3.85 -4.59 -15.59
N GLY A 97 4.55 -5.63 -15.20
CA GLY A 97 6.01 -5.70 -15.25
C GLY A 97 6.57 -6.70 -14.26
N ASP A 98 7.83 -7.02 -14.44
CA ASP A 98 8.61 -7.86 -13.53
C ASP A 98 10.07 -7.37 -13.44
N ALA A 99 10.78 -7.86 -12.43
CA ALA A 99 12.14 -7.42 -12.13
C ALA A 99 13.10 -7.76 -13.27
N ARG A 100 13.07 -9.00 -13.77
CA ARG A 100 13.97 -9.46 -14.83
C ARG A 100 13.79 -8.64 -16.10
N THR A 101 12.57 -8.59 -16.62
CA THR A 101 12.26 -7.86 -17.87
C THR A 101 12.68 -6.38 -17.77
N ALA A 102 12.44 -5.73 -16.63
CA ALA A 102 12.83 -4.34 -16.43
C ALA A 102 14.35 -4.13 -16.41
N SER A 103 15.07 -5.03 -15.72
CA SER A 103 16.54 -4.95 -15.63
C SER A 103 17.23 -5.35 -16.92
N GLU A 104 16.71 -6.35 -17.66
CA GLU A 104 17.21 -6.70 -19.01
C GLU A 104 17.01 -5.53 -19.98
N ALA A 105 15.85 -4.86 -19.93
CA ALA A 105 15.59 -3.68 -20.76
C ALA A 105 16.49 -2.48 -20.43
N ALA A 106 17.07 -2.45 -19.25
CA ALA A 106 18.02 -1.44 -18.78
C ALA A 106 19.49 -1.88 -18.91
N ASP A 107 19.76 -3.03 -19.55
CA ASP A 107 21.09 -3.67 -19.62
C ASP A 107 21.74 -3.86 -18.23
N ASN A 108 20.90 -4.18 -17.23
CA ASN A 108 21.29 -4.29 -15.82
C ASN A 108 20.93 -5.66 -15.19
N TRP A 109 20.78 -6.70 -15.99
CA TRP A 109 20.57 -8.07 -15.50
C TRP A 109 21.80 -8.92 -15.75
N GLU A 110 22.38 -9.50 -14.69
CA GLU A 110 23.55 -10.35 -14.80
C GLU A 110 23.16 -11.82 -15.00
N ASN A 111 24.04 -12.57 -15.65
CA ASN A 111 23.82 -13.99 -15.87
C ASN A 111 23.81 -14.77 -14.54
N GLY A 112 22.70 -15.43 -14.24
CA GLY A 112 22.49 -16.16 -12.98
C GLY A 112 21.96 -15.30 -11.84
N GLU A 113 21.66 -14.03 -12.10
CA GLU A 113 20.97 -13.17 -11.14
C GLU A 113 19.52 -13.62 -10.91
N THR A 114 19.03 -13.39 -9.73
CA THR A 114 17.66 -13.66 -9.33
C THR A 114 17.06 -12.44 -8.63
N ALA A 115 15.75 -12.31 -8.72
CA ALA A 115 14.94 -11.34 -7.97
C ALA A 115 13.78 -12.10 -7.34
N GLU A 116 14.09 -12.97 -6.38
CA GLU A 116 13.16 -13.97 -5.86
C GLU A 116 11.86 -13.39 -5.32
N LYS A 117 11.87 -12.15 -4.82
CA LYS A 117 10.62 -11.52 -4.36
C LYS A 117 10.68 -10.00 -4.22
N PHE A 118 9.54 -9.37 -4.48
CA PHE A 118 9.18 -8.08 -3.91
C PHE A 118 8.61 -8.33 -2.51
N HIS A 119 9.46 -8.21 -1.50
CA HIS A 119 9.02 -8.31 -0.10
C HIS A 119 8.53 -6.96 0.43
N THR A 120 8.49 -5.98 -0.45
CA THR A 120 8.09 -4.62 -0.14
C THR A 120 6.69 -4.36 -0.67
N ARG A 121 5.92 -3.58 0.08
CA ARG A 121 4.62 -3.09 -0.37
C ARG A 121 4.79 -2.20 -1.60
N PRO A 122 3.92 -2.31 -2.62
CA PRO A 122 3.82 -1.30 -3.68
C PRO A 122 3.44 0.06 -3.08
N ILE A 123 4.28 1.07 -3.25
CA ILE A 123 4.06 2.41 -2.71
C ILE A 123 3.86 3.39 -3.84
N TYR A 124 2.67 4.00 -3.87
CA TYR A 124 2.38 5.08 -4.81
C TYR A 124 2.97 6.42 -4.35
N HIS A 125 3.61 7.13 -5.25
CA HIS A 125 4.01 8.52 -5.09
C HIS A 125 4.17 9.20 -6.46
N ASP A 126 3.55 10.35 -6.62
CA ASP A 126 3.68 11.24 -7.78
C ASP A 126 3.61 10.52 -9.14
N GLY A 127 2.52 9.76 -9.37
CA GLY A 127 2.26 9.05 -10.62
C GLY A 127 3.11 7.80 -10.86
N GLN A 128 3.82 7.34 -9.85
CA GLN A 128 4.64 6.13 -9.89
C GLN A 128 4.35 5.21 -8.72
N VAL A 129 4.52 3.91 -8.94
CA VAL A 129 4.43 2.88 -7.91
C VAL A 129 5.81 2.24 -7.74
N TYR A 130 6.34 2.31 -6.53
CA TYR A 130 7.69 1.85 -6.19
C TYR A 130 7.66 0.50 -5.47
N VAL A 131 8.59 -0.36 -5.81
CA VAL A 131 8.90 -1.63 -5.13
C VAL A 131 10.41 -1.86 -5.10
N ALA A 132 10.86 -2.81 -4.29
CA ALA A 132 12.27 -3.21 -4.26
C ALA A 132 12.42 -4.71 -4.00
N THR A 133 13.54 -5.27 -4.43
CA THR A 133 13.79 -6.71 -4.33
C THR A 133 14.34 -7.16 -2.99
N LEU A 134 13.98 -8.38 -2.65
CA LEU A 134 14.63 -9.22 -1.65
C LEU A 134 14.96 -10.55 -2.30
N ASP A 135 16.23 -10.83 -2.51
CA ASP A 135 16.72 -12.12 -2.95
C ASP A 135 17.14 -12.95 -1.74
N LYS A 136 16.48 -14.07 -1.54
CA LYS A 136 16.74 -14.93 -0.39
C LYS A 136 17.72 -16.05 -0.71
N SER A 137 18.11 -16.27 -1.96
CA SER A 137 19.04 -17.32 -2.37
C SER A 137 20.36 -17.27 -1.61
N GLY A 138 20.78 -16.07 -1.24
CA GLY A 138 21.99 -15.84 -0.44
C GLY A 138 21.83 -15.91 1.08
N MET A 139 20.66 -16.27 1.64
CA MET A 139 20.45 -16.24 3.09
C MET A 139 21.38 -17.16 3.87
N ASP A 140 21.74 -18.32 3.32
CA ASP A 140 22.61 -19.27 4.00
C ASP A 140 24.06 -18.78 4.13
N ASP A 141 24.52 -17.94 3.22
CA ASP A 141 25.84 -17.30 3.23
C ASP A 141 25.82 -15.86 3.74
N GLY A 142 24.68 -15.38 4.23
CA GLY A 142 24.48 -14.03 4.71
C GLY A 142 24.34 -13.00 3.57
N PHE A 143 23.78 -13.41 2.44
CA PHE A 143 23.59 -12.59 1.22
C PHE A 143 24.88 -12.13 0.52
N ARG A 144 26.01 -12.75 0.82
CA ARG A 144 27.31 -12.35 0.26
C ARG A 144 27.47 -12.69 -1.22
N THR A 145 26.69 -13.67 -1.69
CA THR A 145 26.71 -14.09 -3.10
C THR A 145 25.73 -13.31 -3.97
N THR A 146 24.82 -12.55 -3.38
CA THR A 146 23.92 -11.68 -4.14
C THR A 146 24.60 -10.38 -4.51
N ARG A 147 24.30 -9.85 -5.71
CA ARG A 147 24.82 -8.56 -6.14
C ARG A 147 24.30 -7.43 -5.24
N GLY A 148 23.01 -7.42 -4.94
CA GLY A 148 22.33 -6.43 -4.12
C GLY A 148 20.87 -6.28 -4.53
N PHE A 149 20.15 -5.41 -3.86
CA PHE A 149 18.77 -5.14 -4.20
C PHE A 149 18.66 -4.11 -5.32
N HIS A 150 17.55 -4.18 -6.06
CA HIS A 150 17.16 -3.19 -7.05
C HIS A 150 15.94 -2.41 -6.58
N TRP A 151 15.92 -1.11 -6.91
CA TRP A 151 14.73 -0.27 -6.86
C TRP A 151 14.02 -0.33 -8.21
N TYR A 152 12.70 -0.43 -8.17
CA TYR A 152 11.87 -0.39 -9.38
C TYR A 152 10.77 0.64 -9.24
N SER A 153 10.31 1.19 -10.37
CA SER A 153 9.09 1.98 -10.43
C SER A 153 8.24 1.64 -11.65
N TYR A 154 6.93 1.61 -11.45
CA TYR A 154 5.97 1.60 -12.53
C TYR A 154 5.44 3.02 -12.76
N LYS A 155 5.73 3.60 -13.92
CA LYS A 155 5.24 4.92 -14.32
C LYS A 155 3.86 4.78 -14.95
N ILE A 156 2.82 5.24 -14.24
CA ILE A 156 1.41 5.04 -14.63
C ILE A 156 1.12 5.68 -15.98
N SER A 157 1.59 6.92 -16.22
CA SER A 157 1.35 7.64 -17.47
C SER A 157 2.01 7.02 -18.70
N GLN A 158 3.06 6.23 -18.51
CA GLN A 158 3.80 5.55 -19.57
C GLN A 158 3.42 4.07 -19.66
N ASN A 159 2.64 3.56 -18.70
CA ASN A 159 2.29 2.14 -18.57
C ASN A 159 3.54 1.23 -18.65
N ARG A 160 4.61 1.61 -17.92
CA ARG A 160 5.91 0.97 -18.05
C ARG A 160 6.62 0.80 -16.70
N PHE A 161 7.29 -0.34 -16.55
CA PHE A 161 8.07 -0.70 -15.37
C PHE A 161 9.56 -0.47 -15.64
N TYR A 162 10.28 0.14 -14.69
CA TYR A 162 11.68 0.55 -14.83
C TYR A 162 12.53 0.02 -13.69
N ASP A 163 13.74 -0.41 -14.01
CA ASP A 163 14.82 -0.61 -13.04
C ASP A 163 15.52 0.72 -12.77
N LEU A 164 15.30 1.27 -11.58
CA LEU A 164 15.89 2.54 -11.15
C LEU A 164 17.35 2.37 -10.72
N SER A 165 17.77 1.15 -10.37
CA SER A 165 19.14 0.86 -9.94
C SER A 165 20.12 0.78 -11.10
N ALA A 166 19.66 0.69 -12.34
CA ALA A 166 20.53 0.66 -13.51
C ALA A 166 21.47 1.87 -13.63
N SER A 167 21.07 3.02 -13.08
CA SER A 167 21.92 4.23 -13.03
C SER A 167 22.83 4.29 -11.81
N GLU A 168 22.71 3.38 -10.87
CA GLU A 168 23.54 3.33 -9.66
C GLU A 168 24.91 2.69 -9.92
N ALA A 169 25.85 2.96 -9.03
CA ALA A 169 27.14 2.27 -9.07
C ALA A 169 26.93 0.76 -8.90
N ASN A 170 27.52 -0.03 -9.79
CA ASN A 170 27.37 -1.50 -9.86
C ASN A 170 25.93 -1.98 -10.15
N GLY A 171 25.05 -1.10 -10.63
CA GLY A 171 23.69 -1.46 -11.05
C GLY A 171 22.75 -1.91 -9.92
N VAL A 172 23.06 -1.65 -8.67
CA VAL A 172 22.25 -2.04 -7.50
C VAL A 172 22.16 -0.89 -6.51
N GLY A 173 21.09 -0.85 -5.72
CA GLY A 173 20.93 0.17 -4.70
C GLY A 173 21.99 0.09 -3.59
N ALA A 174 22.37 -1.11 -3.17
CA ALA A 174 23.54 -1.34 -2.33
C ALA A 174 24.01 -2.78 -2.44
N GLU A 175 25.34 -2.96 -2.56
CA GLU A 175 25.95 -4.28 -2.70
C GLU A 175 25.65 -5.18 -1.50
N THR A 176 25.31 -6.44 -1.75
CA THR A 176 25.06 -7.51 -0.77
C THR A 176 23.91 -7.25 0.21
N LEU A 177 23.20 -6.14 0.07
CA LEU A 177 21.99 -5.85 0.86
C LEU A 177 20.74 -6.19 0.06
N GLN A 178 19.67 -6.56 0.77
CA GLN A 178 18.35 -6.85 0.23
C GLN A 178 17.32 -6.04 1.01
N LEU A 179 16.15 -5.70 0.45
CA LEU A 179 15.17 -4.90 1.16
C LEU A 179 13.97 -5.73 1.65
N ALA A 180 13.71 -5.65 2.94
CA ALA A 180 12.58 -6.32 3.57
C ALA A 180 11.31 -5.46 3.61
N THR A 181 11.45 -4.14 3.68
CA THR A 181 10.34 -3.19 3.66
C THR A 181 10.81 -1.85 3.13
N ILE A 182 9.90 -1.09 2.56
CA ILE A 182 10.13 0.30 2.11
C ILE A 182 9.03 1.23 2.61
N GLN A 183 9.32 2.53 2.65
CA GLN A 183 8.36 3.58 2.94
C GLN A 183 8.76 4.88 2.24
N ILE A 184 7.79 5.73 1.98
CA ILE A 184 7.97 7.03 1.33
C ILE A 184 7.95 8.19 2.33
N ASP A 185 8.84 9.15 2.14
CA ASP A 185 8.73 10.52 2.64
C ASP A 185 8.22 11.39 1.47
N PRO A 186 6.93 11.67 1.41
CA PRO A 186 6.36 12.38 0.28
C PRO A 186 6.73 13.86 0.24
N VAL A 187 7.15 14.42 1.37
CA VAL A 187 7.54 15.84 1.48
C VAL A 187 8.90 16.08 0.85
N ASN A 188 9.85 15.17 1.08
CA ASN A 188 11.22 15.30 0.61
C ASN A 188 11.52 14.45 -0.63
N ASN A 189 10.54 13.73 -1.19
CA ASN A 189 10.71 12.82 -2.32
C ASN A 189 11.78 11.76 -2.08
N LEU A 190 11.73 11.08 -0.93
CA LEU A 190 12.71 10.09 -0.51
C LEU A 190 12.02 8.75 -0.25
N LEU A 191 12.55 7.67 -0.81
CA LEU A 191 12.21 6.32 -0.38
C LEU A 191 13.20 5.87 0.70
N TYR A 192 12.68 5.26 1.75
CA TYR A 192 13.48 4.58 2.75
C TYR A 192 13.24 3.09 2.68
N GLY A 193 14.29 2.31 2.94
CA GLY A 193 14.22 0.85 3.00
C GLY A 193 14.98 0.31 4.20
N MET A 194 14.49 -0.81 4.75
CA MET A 194 15.21 -1.55 5.79
C MET A 194 15.82 -2.80 5.18
N SER A 195 17.14 -2.92 5.31
CA SER A 195 17.88 -4.00 4.65
C SER A 195 17.96 -5.28 5.46
N ILE A 196 18.18 -6.37 4.73
CA ILE A 196 18.69 -7.66 5.17
C ILE A 196 19.97 -7.92 4.35
N PRO A 197 21.05 -8.44 4.95
CA PRO A 197 21.36 -8.55 6.36
C PRO A 197 21.68 -7.20 7.01
N GLU A 198 22.03 -7.21 8.26
CA GLU A 198 22.61 -6.10 9.03
C GLU A 198 21.62 -5.00 9.44
N ASN A 199 20.34 -5.04 9.01
CA ASN A 199 19.29 -4.07 9.39
C ASN A 199 19.73 -2.61 9.20
N LYS A 200 20.32 -2.31 8.07
CA LYS A 200 20.69 -0.95 7.71
C LYS A 200 19.50 -0.22 7.11
N LEU A 201 19.26 0.98 7.58
CA LEU A 201 18.37 1.91 6.89
C LEU A 201 19.08 2.41 5.63
N VAL A 202 18.40 2.33 4.51
CA VAL A 202 18.85 2.90 3.23
C VAL A 202 17.86 3.96 2.78
N ARG A 203 18.33 4.91 1.98
CA ARG A 203 17.53 6.00 1.42
C ARG A 203 17.80 6.13 -0.06
N TYR A 204 16.76 6.18 -0.86
CA TYR A 204 16.82 6.53 -2.28
C TYR A 204 16.25 7.92 -2.49
N ASP A 205 16.99 8.78 -3.15
CA ASP A 205 16.56 10.12 -3.51
C ASP A 205 15.98 10.04 -4.94
N ILE A 206 14.66 10.24 -5.04
CA ILE A 206 13.92 10.07 -6.29
C ILE A 206 14.37 11.10 -7.34
N ALA A 207 14.73 12.31 -6.92
CA ALA A 207 15.10 13.37 -7.84
C ALA A 207 16.49 13.16 -8.44
N SER A 208 17.43 12.65 -7.66
CA SER A 208 18.81 12.39 -8.13
C SER A 208 19.04 10.97 -8.63
N GLY A 209 18.11 10.04 -8.37
CA GLY A 209 18.24 8.63 -8.73
C GLY A 209 19.38 7.93 -7.97
N THR A 210 19.62 8.30 -6.70
CA THR A 210 20.80 7.78 -5.96
C THR A 210 20.43 7.18 -4.61
N THR A 211 21.04 6.05 -4.30
CA THR A 211 20.91 5.36 -3.00
C THR A 211 22.01 5.77 -2.04
N ARG A 212 21.66 5.87 -0.78
CA ARG A 212 22.59 6.07 0.31
C ARG A 212 22.31 5.10 1.47
N VAL A 213 23.31 4.35 1.89
CA VAL A 213 23.25 3.55 3.11
C VAL A 213 23.48 4.46 4.31
N LEU A 214 22.48 4.58 5.19
CA LEU A 214 22.49 5.45 6.37
C LEU A 214 23.06 4.71 7.60
N GLY A 215 23.05 3.38 7.58
CA GLY A 215 23.48 2.55 8.72
C GLY A 215 22.33 2.13 9.61
N ASN A 216 22.63 1.86 10.87
CA ASN A 216 21.68 1.41 11.88
C ASN A 216 21.97 2.06 13.24
N PRO A 217 21.03 2.03 14.19
CA PRO A 217 21.32 2.43 15.56
C PRO A 217 22.51 1.65 16.13
N SER A 218 23.40 2.33 16.88
CA SER A 218 24.64 1.74 17.38
C SER A 218 24.45 0.52 18.28
N GLN A 219 23.27 0.37 18.87
CA GLN A 219 22.86 -0.77 19.68
C GLN A 219 22.49 -1.98 18.84
N TRP A 220 22.25 -1.81 17.55
CA TRP A 220 21.93 -2.89 16.63
C TRP A 220 23.21 -3.49 16.07
N THR A 221 23.67 -4.56 16.64
CA THR A 221 24.79 -5.34 16.15
C THR A 221 24.32 -6.76 15.82
N GLY A 222 24.63 -7.30 14.66
CA GLY A 222 24.35 -8.69 14.27
C GLY A 222 23.22 -8.85 13.26
N TYR A 223 23.12 -10.06 12.77
CA TYR A 223 22.16 -10.52 11.79
C TYR A 223 20.77 -10.69 12.40
N PHE A 224 19.75 -10.15 11.76
CA PHE A 224 18.43 -10.08 12.35
C PHE A 224 17.36 -9.96 11.26
N TYR A 225 16.22 -10.63 11.44
CA TYR A 225 15.09 -10.49 10.54
C TYR A 225 14.35 -9.19 10.86
N THR A 226 14.25 -8.31 9.90
CA THR A 226 13.74 -6.96 10.13
C THR A 226 12.23 -6.94 10.37
N ASN A 227 11.80 -5.83 10.95
CA ASN A 227 10.42 -5.41 10.88
C ASN A 227 9.90 -5.38 9.46
N ARG A 228 8.63 -5.66 9.32
CA ARG A 228 7.92 -5.56 8.05
C ARG A 228 7.23 -4.22 7.86
N PHE A 229 7.26 -3.39 8.86
CA PHE A 229 6.64 -2.08 8.83
C PHE A 229 7.56 -1.01 9.40
N MET A 230 7.63 0.10 8.71
CA MET A 230 8.22 1.34 9.16
C MET A 230 7.32 2.49 8.71
N TRP A 231 7.44 3.65 9.33
CA TRP A 231 6.62 4.81 8.99
C TRP A 231 7.46 6.08 9.00
N VAL A 232 6.97 7.08 8.27
CA VAL A 232 7.60 8.39 8.17
C VAL A 232 6.62 9.43 8.68
N ASP A 233 7.06 10.31 9.58
CA ASP A 233 6.24 11.41 10.09
C ASP A 233 6.29 12.65 9.17
N SER A 234 5.48 13.66 9.46
CA SER A 234 5.40 14.90 8.67
C SER A 234 6.69 15.72 8.64
N ARG A 235 7.66 15.37 9.50
CA ARG A 235 8.99 16.01 9.58
C ARG A 235 10.04 15.23 8.78
N GLY A 236 9.67 14.12 8.15
CA GLY A 236 10.59 13.23 7.44
C GLY A 236 11.40 12.32 8.37
N ARG A 237 11.01 12.14 9.64
CA ARG A 237 11.61 11.13 10.50
C ARG A 237 11.07 9.76 10.17
N VAL A 238 11.98 8.81 10.04
CA VAL A 238 11.66 7.40 9.79
C VAL A 238 11.68 6.64 11.11
N TYR A 239 10.62 5.93 11.43
CA TYR A 239 10.50 5.14 12.65
C TYR A 239 10.50 3.66 12.35
N ILE A 240 11.15 2.90 13.22
CA ILE A 240 11.28 1.45 13.15
C ILE A 240 11.18 0.88 14.56
N THR A 241 10.58 -0.30 14.70
CA THR A 241 10.63 -1.01 15.97
C THR A 241 11.92 -1.83 16.07
N GLY A 242 12.44 -1.96 17.27
CA GLY A 242 13.65 -2.73 17.53
C GLY A 242 13.84 -2.99 19.01
N GLY A 243 14.84 -3.75 19.36
CA GLY A 243 15.12 -4.12 20.73
C GLY A 243 16.57 -3.88 21.13
N SER A 244 16.78 -3.83 22.46
CA SER A 244 18.09 -3.75 23.08
C SER A 244 18.82 -5.08 23.05
N SER A 245 18.09 -6.19 23.03
CA SER A 245 18.65 -7.52 22.91
C SER A 245 18.24 -8.16 21.60
N ARG A 246 19.19 -8.73 20.92
CA ARG A 246 18.99 -9.28 19.59
C ARG A 246 18.63 -10.72 19.64
N GLY A 247 17.49 -11.02 19.06
CA GLY A 247 17.30 -12.32 18.49
C GLY A 247 18.16 -12.41 17.21
N GLN A 248 19.08 -13.35 17.18
CA GLN A 248 19.61 -13.77 15.89
C GLN A 248 18.54 -14.61 15.23
N TRP A 249 18.19 -14.27 13.98
CA TRP A 249 17.41 -15.17 13.16
C TRP A 249 18.31 -16.34 12.77
N ASN A 250 18.46 -17.26 13.67
CA ASN A 250 19.11 -18.54 13.45
C ASN A 250 18.04 -19.62 13.52
N LYS A 251 17.62 -20.09 12.36
CA LYS A 251 17.03 -21.44 12.18
C LYS A 251 16.13 -21.91 13.35
N GLY A 252 15.18 -21.08 13.78
CA GLY A 252 14.21 -21.44 14.81
C GLY A 252 14.34 -20.74 16.16
N GLU A 253 15.25 -19.81 16.36
CA GLU A 253 15.29 -18.98 17.57
C GLU A 253 14.42 -17.72 17.41
N SER A 254 13.24 -17.77 17.98
CA SER A 254 12.18 -16.76 17.92
C SER A 254 12.28 -15.69 19.01
N SER A 255 13.46 -15.29 19.43
CA SER A 255 13.63 -14.40 20.59
C SER A 255 14.11 -12.99 20.27
N ALA A 256 13.69 -12.43 19.15
CA ALA A 256 13.85 -10.99 18.94
C ALA A 256 12.91 -10.24 19.89
N VAL A 257 13.48 -9.45 20.79
CA VAL A 257 12.71 -8.56 21.67
C VAL A 257 12.65 -7.20 21.03
N PHE A 258 11.45 -6.79 20.61
CA PHE A 258 11.19 -5.47 20.04
C PHE A 258 10.53 -4.62 21.11
N ASP A 259 11.31 -4.07 22.01
CA ASP A 259 10.83 -3.30 23.16
C ASP A 259 11.07 -1.78 23.00
N HIS A 260 11.65 -1.36 21.87
CA HIS A 260 11.97 0.03 21.59
C HIS A 260 11.43 0.50 20.24
N VAL A 261 11.17 1.80 20.11
CA VAL A 261 10.99 2.49 18.84
C VAL A 261 12.17 3.40 18.59
N TRP A 262 12.91 3.08 17.54
CA TRP A 262 14.01 3.89 17.04
C TRP A 262 13.51 4.82 15.94
N TYR A 263 14.18 5.93 15.78
CA TYR A 263 13.95 6.79 14.63
C TYR A 263 15.27 7.23 13.99
N TYR A 264 15.18 7.57 12.71
CA TYR A 264 16.19 8.32 12.00
C TYR A 264 15.63 9.70 11.65
N ASP A 265 16.31 10.74 12.10
CA ASP A 265 16.02 12.12 11.76
C ASP A 265 17.05 12.59 10.75
N PRO A 266 16.66 13.11 9.56
CA PRO A 266 17.60 13.55 8.54
C PRO A 266 18.60 14.60 9.00
N ALA A 267 18.25 15.40 10.01
CA ALA A 267 19.10 16.47 10.56
C ALA A 267 20.04 16.00 11.69
N THR A 268 19.59 15.03 12.51
CA THR A 268 20.32 14.66 13.74
C THR A 268 20.80 13.21 13.79
N GLY A 269 20.36 12.36 12.82
CA GLY A 269 20.70 10.96 12.77
C GLY A 269 19.79 10.07 13.63
N PHE A 270 20.30 8.91 14.04
CA PHE A 270 19.54 7.93 14.82
C PHE A 270 19.29 8.38 16.26
N GLY A 271 18.08 8.14 16.74
CA GLY A 271 17.65 8.33 18.11
C GLY A 271 16.62 7.29 18.53
N GLU A 272 16.20 7.36 19.77
CA GLU A 272 15.22 6.48 20.37
C GLU A 272 14.07 7.30 20.95
N LEU A 273 12.82 6.81 20.79
CA LEU A 273 11.68 7.39 21.50
C LEU A 273 11.68 6.89 22.94
N PRO A 274 11.83 7.77 23.93
CA PRO A 274 11.66 7.40 25.32
C PRO A 274 10.19 7.04 25.59
N GLU A 275 9.97 6.20 26.59
CA GLU A 275 8.63 5.88 27.11
C GLU A 275 7.68 5.16 26.13
N PHE A 276 8.23 4.39 25.20
CA PHE A 276 7.41 3.52 24.38
C PHE A 276 7.28 2.15 25.04
N GLU A 277 6.09 1.82 25.52
CA GLU A 277 5.78 0.50 26.06
C GLU A 277 4.92 -0.29 25.06
N LEU A 278 5.52 -1.24 24.38
CA LEU A 278 4.79 -2.31 23.71
C LEU A 278 4.11 -3.22 24.73
N GLN A 279 2.95 -3.76 24.36
CA GLN A 279 2.24 -4.77 25.18
C GLN A 279 2.89 -6.18 25.12
N GLY A 280 4.19 -6.21 24.85
CA GLY A 280 4.99 -7.41 24.70
C GLY A 280 6.20 -7.16 23.77
N PRO A 281 7.08 -8.15 23.62
CA PRO A 281 8.28 -8.03 22.79
C PRO A 281 7.96 -8.24 21.29
N ASN A 282 7.08 -7.43 20.74
CA ASN A 282 6.51 -7.62 19.42
C ASN A 282 6.96 -6.53 18.46
N SER A 283 7.15 -6.88 17.18
CA SER A 283 7.40 -5.90 16.12
C SER A 283 6.11 -5.28 15.61
N MET A 284 6.17 -4.04 15.15
CA MET A 284 5.10 -3.47 14.32
C MET A 284 5.14 -4.14 12.94
N GLU A 285 3.98 -4.64 12.50
CA GLU A 285 3.90 -5.41 11.26
C GLU A 285 3.16 -4.66 10.15
N VAL A 286 2.16 -3.88 10.52
CA VAL A 286 1.25 -3.20 9.59
C VAL A 286 0.76 -1.89 10.17
N GLY A 287 0.36 -0.94 9.31
CA GLY A 287 -0.21 0.31 9.78
C GLY A 287 -0.64 1.23 8.64
N GLN A 288 -1.46 2.22 9.00
CA GLN A 288 -2.01 3.19 8.07
C GLN A 288 -2.19 4.54 8.76
N TRP A 289 -1.81 5.62 8.09
CA TRP A 289 -2.09 6.97 8.51
C TRP A 289 -3.58 7.30 8.35
N ASP A 290 -4.08 8.17 9.25
CA ASP A 290 -5.34 8.85 8.97
C ASP A 290 -5.17 9.81 7.77
N ARG A 291 -6.28 10.24 7.21
CA ARG A 291 -6.32 11.06 5.98
C ARG A 291 -5.57 12.39 6.11
N GLU A 292 -5.58 12.96 7.32
CA GLU A 292 -4.90 14.22 7.62
C GLU A 292 -3.42 14.02 8.01
N HIS A 293 -2.92 12.76 8.01
CA HIS A 293 -1.57 12.40 8.44
C HIS A 293 -1.22 12.86 9.86
N LYS A 294 -2.24 12.93 10.72
CA LYS A 294 -2.08 13.34 12.14
C LYS A 294 -1.85 12.16 13.06
N ASN A 295 -2.46 11.03 12.76
CA ASN A 295 -2.33 9.82 13.56
C ASN A 295 -2.07 8.62 12.66
N LEU A 296 -1.05 7.85 13.02
CA LEU A 296 -0.84 6.52 12.48
C LEU A 296 -1.54 5.50 13.38
N TYR A 297 -2.37 4.68 12.79
CA TYR A 297 -2.90 3.48 13.42
C TYR A 297 -2.06 2.28 12.97
N THR A 298 -1.62 1.46 13.90
CA THR A 298 -0.73 0.33 13.61
C THR A 298 -1.01 -0.84 14.52
N SER A 299 -0.56 -2.01 14.12
CA SER A 299 -0.64 -3.22 14.92
C SER A 299 0.71 -3.91 15.01
N ASP A 300 0.99 -4.47 16.18
CA ASP A 300 2.08 -5.43 16.33
C ASP A 300 1.69 -6.82 15.80
N ASP A 301 2.64 -7.74 15.78
CA ASP A 301 2.43 -9.11 15.30
C ASP A 301 1.43 -9.93 16.12
N GLN A 302 1.09 -9.49 17.33
CA GLN A 302 0.12 -10.13 18.21
C GLN A 302 -1.28 -9.51 18.11
N GLY A 303 -1.48 -8.53 17.23
CA GLY A 303 -2.75 -7.85 17.04
C GLY A 303 -3.08 -6.79 18.08
N ASN A 304 -2.11 -6.33 18.85
CA ASN A 304 -2.29 -5.15 19.69
C ASN A 304 -2.30 -3.91 18.80
N ILE A 305 -3.30 -3.07 19.00
CA ILE A 305 -3.52 -1.86 18.19
C ILE A 305 -3.03 -0.63 18.94
N TYR A 306 -2.29 0.20 18.23
CA TYR A 306 -1.72 1.42 18.75
C TYR A 306 -2.06 2.61 17.85
N ARG A 307 -2.06 3.80 18.44
CA ARG A 307 -2.13 5.07 17.73
C ARG A 307 -0.88 5.88 18.03
N PHE A 308 -0.15 6.27 17.00
CA PHE A 308 0.94 7.23 17.08
C PHE A 308 0.41 8.61 16.68
N ASN A 309 0.66 9.61 17.51
CA ASN A 309 0.33 11.01 17.20
C ASN A 309 1.58 11.70 16.61
N ASP A 310 1.45 12.20 15.38
CA ASP A 310 2.54 12.81 14.63
C ASP A 310 3.15 14.03 15.35
N ALA A 311 2.32 14.99 15.74
CA ALA A 311 2.77 16.25 16.34
C ALA A 311 3.49 16.05 17.68
N ALA A 312 2.98 15.11 18.50
CA ALA A 312 3.52 14.84 19.83
C ALA A 312 4.62 13.77 19.81
N ALA A 313 4.80 13.04 18.70
CA ALA A 313 5.63 11.84 18.59
C ALA A 313 5.37 10.87 19.76
N SER A 314 4.12 10.63 20.06
CA SER A 314 3.69 9.86 21.22
C SER A 314 2.73 8.74 20.85
N TRP A 315 2.72 7.68 21.66
CA TRP A 315 1.93 6.48 21.45
C TRP A 315 0.80 6.35 22.46
N LYS A 316 -0.26 5.70 21.97
CA LYS A 316 -1.36 5.25 22.81
C LYS A 316 -1.73 3.82 22.41
N PHE A 317 -1.73 2.91 23.36
CA PHE A 317 -2.35 1.60 23.21
C PHE A 317 -3.87 1.75 23.17
N LEU A 318 -4.52 1.23 22.14
CA LEU A 318 -5.97 1.33 21.97
C LEU A 318 -6.69 0.07 22.43
N GLY A 319 -6.06 -1.09 22.31
CA GLY A 319 -6.66 -2.36 22.66
C GLY A 319 -6.22 -3.50 21.74
N ARG A 320 -6.93 -4.61 21.85
CA ARG A 320 -6.73 -5.80 21.03
C ARG A 320 -8.09 -6.41 20.69
N PRO A 321 -8.35 -6.82 19.44
CA PRO A 321 -9.56 -7.57 19.13
C PRO A 321 -9.64 -8.86 19.94
N ASN A 322 -10.86 -9.28 20.24
CA ASN A 322 -11.10 -10.49 21.05
C ASN A 322 -10.97 -11.75 20.19
N PHE A 323 -9.78 -12.21 19.98
CA PHE A 323 -9.48 -13.48 19.31
C PHE A 323 -8.50 -14.34 20.13
N SER A 324 -8.53 -15.64 19.88
CA SER A 324 -7.60 -16.58 20.52
C SER A 324 -6.26 -16.59 19.75
N SER A 325 -5.36 -16.18 20.23
CA SER A 325 -4.08 -15.93 20.61
C SER A 325 -2.74 -16.21 19.91
N SER A 326 -2.53 -16.99 18.95
CA SER A 326 -1.18 -17.24 18.38
C SER A 326 -1.00 -16.79 16.93
N LEU A 327 -2.01 -16.13 16.40
CA LEU A 327 -2.02 -15.68 15.02
C LEU A 327 -1.30 -14.33 14.88
N LYS A 328 -0.58 -14.16 13.79
CA LYS A 328 0.11 -12.91 13.45
C LYS A 328 -0.79 -12.00 12.62
N THR A 329 -0.63 -10.72 12.83
CA THR A 329 -1.35 -9.70 12.07
C THR A 329 -0.64 -9.41 10.75
N TRP A 330 -1.37 -9.55 9.64
CA TRP A 330 -0.89 -9.30 8.29
C TRP A 330 -1.80 -8.41 7.49
N ILE A 331 -2.99 -8.12 8.00
CA ILE A 331 -3.97 -7.24 7.38
C ILE A 331 -4.31 -6.12 8.33
N PHE A 332 -4.32 -4.90 7.79
CA PHE A 332 -4.71 -3.72 8.53
C PHE A 332 -5.31 -2.69 7.58
N GLN A 333 -6.58 -2.40 7.75
CA GLN A 333 -7.31 -1.45 6.92
C GLN A 333 -8.06 -0.48 7.82
N LEU A 334 -7.69 0.78 7.82
CA LEU A 334 -8.46 1.83 8.48
C LEU A 334 -9.64 2.18 7.56
N SER A 335 -10.87 2.17 8.08
CA SER A 335 -12.03 2.58 7.28
C SER A 335 -11.89 4.03 6.81
N ALA A 336 -12.51 4.38 5.69
CA ALA A 336 -12.40 5.71 5.14
C ALA A 336 -13.00 6.80 6.06
N ASP A 337 -13.94 6.46 6.94
CA ASP A 337 -14.46 7.34 8.00
C ASP A 337 -13.59 7.34 9.27
N GLU A 338 -12.49 6.58 9.29
CA GLU A 338 -11.51 6.49 10.37
C GLU A 338 -12.09 6.03 11.73
N LYS A 339 -13.28 5.40 11.70
CA LYS A 339 -13.96 4.91 12.91
C LYS A 339 -13.68 3.45 13.22
N LYS A 340 -13.29 2.66 12.20
CA LYS A 340 -13.07 1.22 12.30
C LYS A 340 -11.70 0.81 11.78
N ILE A 341 -11.20 -0.29 12.29
CA ILE A 341 -10.02 -0.99 11.78
C ILE A 341 -10.45 -2.42 11.42
N TYR A 342 -10.16 -2.82 10.19
CA TYR A 342 -10.28 -4.20 9.74
C TYR A 342 -8.92 -4.87 9.87
N ILE A 343 -8.81 -5.78 10.83
CA ILE A 343 -7.55 -6.44 11.17
C ILE A 343 -7.65 -7.93 10.86
N GLY A 344 -6.70 -8.43 10.09
CA GLY A 344 -6.65 -9.84 9.69
C GLY A 344 -5.53 -10.59 10.38
N LEU A 345 -5.85 -11.80 10.76
CA LEU A 345 -4.97 -12.70 11.47
C LEU A 345 -4.69 -13.93 10.63
N SER A 346 -3.43 -14.24 10.51
CA SER A 346 -2.94 -15.39 9.76
C SER A 346 -1.71 -15.96 10.45
N ASP A 347 -1.65 -17.25 10.66
CA ASP A 347 -0.42 -18.05 10.82
C ASP A 347 -0.77 -19.53 11.06
N GLY A 348 -0.47 -20.39 10.11
CA GLY A 348 -0.59 -21.84 10.24
C GLY A 348 -2.01 -22.39 10.03
N PRO A 349 -2.29 -23.60 10.49
CA PRO A 349 -3.49 -24.36 10.15
C PRO A 349 -4.79 -23.87 10.79
N GLN A 350 -4.78 -22.75 11.48
CA GLN A 350 -5.97 -22.15 12.08
C GLN A 350 -6.72 -21.31 11.04
N PRO A 351 -8.04 -21.19 11.15
CA PRO A 351 -8.81 -20.39 10.21
C PRO A 351 -8.37 -18.93 10.26
N ASN A 352 -7.90 -18.43 9.13
CA ASN A 352 -7.62 -17.02 8.93
C ASN A 352 -8.94 -16.25 9.00
N ALA A 353 -8.94 -15.16 9.74
CA ALA A 353 -10.13 -14.35 9.92
C ALA A 353 -9.83 -12.85 9.91
N ILE A 354 -10.80 -12.06 9.47
CA ILE A 354 -10.79 -10.61 9.53
C ILE A 354 -11.77 -10.16 10.58
N TYR A 355 -11.32 -9.31 11.48
CA TYR A 355 -12.09 -8.71 12.55
C TYR A 355 -12.33 -7.23 12.27
N GLU A 356 -13.53 -6.74 12.55
CA GLU A 356 -13.80 -5.30 12.67
C GLU A 356 -13.54 -4.89 14.12
N TYR A 357 -12.75 -3.84 14.30
CA TYR A 357 -12.45 -3.22 15.60
C TYR A 357 -12.96 -1.78 15.60
N ASP A 358 -13.79 -1.45 16.57
CA ASP A 358 -14.31 -0.09 16.77
C ASP A 358 -13.33 0.73 17.60
N ILE A 359 -12.78 1.79 17.00
CA ILE A 359 -11.73 2.62 17.63
C ILE A 359 -12.24 3.34 18.88
N ALA A 360 -13.50 3.77 18.88
CA ALA A 360 -14.05 4.56 19.98
C ALA A 360 -14.39 3.70 21.19
N THR A 361 -14.93 2.50 20.97
CA THR A 361 -15.41 1.61 22.04
C THR A 361 -14.44 0.51 22.42
N GLY A 362 -13.48 0.19 21.55
CA GLY A 362 -12.60 -0.96 21.71
C GLY A 362 -13.28 -2.31 21.50
N SER A 363 -14.53 -2.32 21.04
CA SER A 363 -15.25 -3.55 20.75
C SER A 363 -14.82 -4.15 19.42
N SER A 364 -14.92 -5.47 19.28
CA SER A 364 -14.60 -6.16 18.04
C SER A 364 -15.52 -7.35 17.79
N PHE A 365 -15.68 -7.70 16.52
CA PHE A 365 -16.34 -8.94 16.11
C PHE A 365 -15.68 -9.52 14.85
N GLU A 366 -15.90 -10.81 14.62
CA GLU A 366 -15.41 -11.50 13.44
C GLU A 366 -16.27 -11.12 12.22
N LEU A 367 -15.67 -10.38 11.29
CA LEU A 367 -16.32 -9.98 10.05
C LEU A 367 -16.38 -11.13 9.05
N LEU A 368 -15.27 -11.82 8.83
CA LEU A 368 -15.11 -12.81 7.78
C LEU A 368 -14.11 -13.89 8.21
N LYS A 369 -14.43 -15.16 7.96
CA LYS A 369 -13.44 -16.25 7.94
C LYS A 369 -13.03 -16.53 6.50
N ILE A 370 -11.75 -16.50 6.23
CA ILE A 370 -11.23 -16.76 4.89
C ILE A 370 -11.56 -18.20 4.45
N ASN A 371 -11.57 -19.15 5.37
CA ASN A 371 -11.94 -20.54 5.10
C ASN A 371 -13.41 -20.73 4.70
N ASP A 372 -14.29 -19.75 4.96
CA ASP A 372 -15.68 -19.78 4.51
C ASP A 372 -15.82 -19.33 3.03
N LEU A 373 -14.75 -18.77 2.43
CA LEU A 373 -14.69 -18.49 1.01
C LEU A 373 -14.64 -19.80 0.21
N ASP A 374 -15.10 -19.75 -1.04
CA ASP A 374 -15.14 -20.93 -1.86
C ASP A 374 -13.73 -21.35 -2.30
N ASP A 375 -13.49 -22.65 -2.20
CA ASP A 375 -12.43 -23.44 -2.79
C ASP A 375 -10.95 -23.20 -2.31
N ALA A 376 -10.02 -23.73 -3.09
CA ALA A 376 -8.60 -23.83 -2.84
C ALA A 376 -7.89 -22.47 -2.60
N ALA A 377 -8.47 -21.36 -3.05
CA ALA A 377 -7.93 -20.02 -2.81
C ALA A 377 -7.85 -19.65 -1.31
N ALA A 378 -8.61 -20.35 -0.50
CA ALA A 378 -8.89 -19.91 0.85
C ALA A 378 -8.51 -20.91 1.94
N ALA A 379 -8.45 -22.18 1.65
CA ALA A 379 -8.45 -23.23 2.67
C ALA A 379 -7.21 -23.24 3.57
N GLU A 380 -6.06 -22.74 3.12
CA GLU A 380 -4.80 -22.72 3.87
C GLU A 380 -4.02 -21.41 3.61
N ALA A 381 -4.72 -20.37 3.27
CA ALA A 381 -4.12 -19.16 2.75
C ALA A 381 -3.47 -18.29 3.84
N PHE A 382 -2.26 -17.85 3.57
CA PHE A 382 -1.74 -16.63 4.17
C PHE A 382 -2.42 -15.43 3.53
N ILE A 383 -2.74 -14.43 4.34
CA ILE A 383 -3.40 -13.21 3.90
C ILE A 383 -2.57 -12.00 4.28
N THR A 384 -2.34 -11.11 3.34
CA THR A 384 -1.58 -9.88 3.57
C THR A 384 -2.26 -8.68 2.90
N GLY A 385 -2.16 -7.50 3.49
CA GLY A 385 -2.61 -6.27 2.88
C GLY A 385 -2.92 -5.17 3.89
N TYR A 386 -2.57 -3.95 3.57
CA TYR A 386 -2.94 -2.78 4.34
C TYR A 386 -3.02 -1.56 3.42
N ASP A 387 -3.85 -0.57 3.83
CA ASP A 387 -4.00 0.70 3.13
C ASP A 387 -4.29 0.54 1.63
N SER A 388 -5.35 -0.20 1.31
CA SER A 388 -5.70 -0.55 -0.07
C SER A 388 -7.21 -0.55 -0.29
N TRP A 389 -7.81 0.64 -0.28
CA TRP A 389 -9.23 0.86 -0.52
C TRP A 389 -9.49 1.38 -1.92
N ASP A 390 -10.62 0.98 -2.51
CA ASP A 390 -11.20 1.64 -3.66
C ASP A 390 -12.29 2.65 -3.25
N SER A 391 -12.72 3.46 -4.20
CA SER A 391 -13.80 4.44 -3.99
C SER A 391 -15.18 3.81 -3.74
N LYS A 392 -15.34 2.51 -4.01
CA LYS A 392 -16.59 1.76 -3.83
C LYS A 392 -16.69 1.11 -2.44
N GLY A 393 -15.65 1.25 -1.61
CA GLY A 393 -15.62 0.71 -0.25
C GLY A 393 -15.20 -0.75 -0.17
N ASN A 394 -14.49 -1.24 -1.17
CA ASN A 394 -13.79 -2.50 -1.08
C ASN A 394 -12.36 -2.25 -0.61
N PHE A 395 -11.90 -3.01 0.34
CA PHE A 395 -10.48 -3.12 0.61
C PHE A 395 -9.92 -4.42 -0.01
N TYR A 396 -8.64 -4.40 -0.30
CA TYR A 396 -7.99 -5.47 -1.04
C TYR A 396 -6.91 -6.13 -0.21
N ILE A 397 -6.84 -7.45 -0.32
CA ILE A 397 -5.82 -8.28 0.32
C ILE A 397 -5.31 -9.32 -0.66
N ALA A 398 -4.12 -9.81 -0.41
CA ALA A 398 -3.57 -10.95 -1.11
C ALA A 398 -3.74 -12.22 -0.29
N SER A 399 -3.93 -13.34 -0.99
CA SER A 399 -4.09 -14.67 -0.40
C SER A 399 -3.28 -15.68 -1.21
N PHE A 400 -2.50 -16.52 -0.53
CA PHE A 400 -1.70 -17.58 -1.15
C PHE A 400 -1.49 -18.74 -0.19
N SER A 401 -1.23 -19.93 -0.75
CA SER A 401 -0.90 -21.12 0.04
C SER A 401 0.61 -21.27 0.17
N MET A 402 1.09 -21.52 1.37
CA MET A 402 2.50 -21.85 1.60
C MET A 402 2.86 -23.31 1.25
N TYR A 403 1.84 -24.14 1.05
CA TYR A 403 2.01 -25.59 0.89
C TYR A 403 1.74 -26.06 -0.53
N ASP A 404 0.86 -25.35 -1.22
CA ASP A 404 0.43 -25.64 -2.58
C ASP A 404 0.91 -24.57 -3.55
N ASN A 405 2.11 -24.23 -3.63
CA ASN A 405 2.79 -23.19 -4.43
C ASN A 405 2.19 -22.91 -5.82
N ASP A 406 0.88 -22.94 -5.92
CA ASP A 406 0.20 -23.03 -7.20
C ASP A 406 -0.48 -21.75 -7.64
N ASN A 407 -0.90 -20.87 -6.72
CA ASN A 407 -1.62 -19.66 -7.12
C ASN A 407 -1.60 -18.56 -6.06
N VAL A 408 -1.53 -17.34 -6.51
CA VAL A 408 -1.78 -16.17 -5.70
C VAL A 408 -3.10 -15.55 -6.11
N TYR A 409 -3.89 -15.17 -5.12
CA TYR A 409 -5.19 -14.54 -5.32
C TYR A 409 -5.20 -13.13 -4.72
N MET A 410 -5.93 -12.25 -5.36
CA MET A 410 -6.35 -10.99 -4.78
C MET A 410 -7.81 -11.13 -4.36
N LEU A 411 -8.14 -10.64 -3.18
CA LEU A 411 -9.49 -10.61 -2.65
C LEU A 411 -9.91 -9.16 -2.45
N GLY A 412 -11.03 -8.77 -3.06
CA GLY A 412 -11.69 -7.48 -2.80
C GLY A 412 -12.85 -7.71 -1.84
N ILE A 413 -12.87 -7.02 -0.73
CA ILE A 413 -13.78 -7.25 0.40
C ILE A 413 -14.58 -5.99 0.69
N ASN A 414 -15.90 -6.08 0.57
CA ASN A 414 -16.82 -5.02 0.95
C ASN A 414 -17.42 -5.30 2.34
N PRO A 415 -16.99 -4.61 3.40
CA PRO A 415 -17.45 -4.89 4.75
C PRO A 415 -18.96 -4.62 4.94
N VAL A 416 -19.50 -3.63 4.24
CA VAL A 416 -20.93 -3.26 4.35
C VAL A 416 -21.80 -4.36 3.80
N GLU A 417 -21.47 -4.92 2.62
CA GLU A 417 -22.23 -6.05 2.05
C GLU A 417 -22.16 -7.29 2.94
N ILE A 418 -20.99 -7.58 3.53
CA ILE A 418 -20.84 -8.72 4.45
C ILE A 418 -21.68 -8.50 5.72
N LYS A 419 -21.69 -7.29 6.29
CA LYS A 419 -22.51 -6.96 7.47
C LYS A 419 -23.99 -7.07 7.16
N LEU A 420 -24.44 -6.64 5.98
CA LEU A 420 -25.82 -6.81 5.51
C LEU A 420 -26.20 -8.29 5.46
N GLN A 421 -25.37 -9.12 4.83
CA GLN A 421 -25.63 -10.56 4.73
C GLN A 421 -25.69 -11.24 6.11
N LYS A 422 -24.82 -10.85 7.03
CA LYS A 422 -24.82 -11.40 8.40
C LYS A 422 -25.94 -10.85 9.28
N GLY A 423 -26.73 -9.89 8.78
CA GLY A 423 -27.78 -9.23 9.55
C GLY A 423 -27.26 -8.34 10.68
N LEU A 424 -25.99 -7.95 10.62
CA LEU A 424 -25.37 -7.02 11.58
C LEU A 424 -25.85 -5.59 11.35
N ILE A 425 -26.14 -5.27 10.10
CA ILE A 425 -26.89 -4.08 9.69
C ILE A 425 -28.12 -4.53 8.91
N THR A 426 -29.25 -3.86 9.10
CA THR A 426 -30.54 -4.30 8.53
C THR A 426 -30.99 -3.46 7.35
N ASN A 427 -30.43 -2.29 7.15
CA ASN A 427 -30.83 -1.36 6.11
C ASN A 427 -29.70 -1.15 5.11
N ARG A 428 -29.96 -1.51 3.87
CA ARG A 428 -29.06 -1.19 2.76
C ARG A 428 -29.21 0.30 2.44
N MET A 429 -28.21 1.09 2.77
CA MET A 429 -28.11 2.48 2.37
C MET A 429 -27.19 2.60 1.16
N GLN A 430 -27.59 3.40 0.18
CA GLN A 430 -26.74 3.75 -0.96
C GLN A 430 -26.70 5.26 -1.10
N VAL A 431 -25.56 5.78 -1.44
CA VAL A 431 -25.33 7.21 -1.68
C VAL A 431 -24.93 7.43 -3.12
N SER A 432 -25.48 8.47 -3.73
CA SER A 432 -25.16 8.90 -5.09
C SER A 432 -25.08 10.42 -5.15
N ALA A 433 -24.37 10.94 -6.17
CA ALA A 433 -24.26 12.37 -6.45
C ALA A 433 -24.59 12.65 -7.90
N VAL A 434 -25.39 13.69 -8.15
CA VAL A 434 -25.75 14.13 -9.50
C VAL A 434 -25.69 15.66 -9.60
N GLN A 435 -25.32 16.18 -10.76
CA GLN A 435 -25.40 17.61 -11.04
C GLN A 435 -26.82 17.98 -11.42
N GLU A 436 -27.35 19.02 -10.79
CA GLU A 436 -28.66 19.57 -11.11
C GLU A 436 -28.56 20.63 -12.22
N ASN A 437 -29.70 20.94 -12.85
CA ASN A 437 -29.80 21.94 -13.91
C ASN A 437 -29.38 23.36 -13.48
N ASN A 438 -29.41 23.65 -12.19
CA ASN A 438 -28.99 24.95 -11.61
C ASN A 438 -27.46 24.99 -11.32
N GLY A 439 -26.72 23.91 -11.62
CA GLY A 439 -25.30 23.81 -11.37
C GLY A 439 -24.94 23.21 -10.00
N ASN A 440 -25.91 23.05 -9.08
CA ASN A 440 -25.66 22.45 -7.78
C ASN A 440 -25.40 20.95 -7.88
N ILE A 441 -24.72 20.43 -6.88
CA ILE A 441 -24.50 18.99 -6.71
C ILE A 441 -25.51 18.49 -5.67
N ARG A 442 -26.34 17.55 -6.07
CA ARG A 442 -27.25 16.88 -5.15
C ARG A 442 -26.68 15.53 -4.75
N VAL A 443 -26.39 15.38 -3.47
CA VAL A 443 -26.03 14.09 -2.85
C VAL A 443 -27.29 13.49 -2.25
N SER A 444 -27.63 12.29 -2.65
CA SER A 444 -28.86 11.61 -2.23
C SER A 444 -28.55 10.26 -1.60
N ARG A 445 -29.41 9.86 -0.64
CA ARG A 445 -29.39 8.51 -0.07
C ARG A 445 -30.67 7.76 -0.40
N SER A 446 -30.56 6.47 -0.63
CA SER A 446 -31.65 5.51 -0.61
C SER A 446 -31.56 4.61 0.61
N GLY A 447 -32.66 3.94 0.97
CA GLY A 447 -32.75 3.09 2.14
C GLY A 447 -33.29 3.82 3.36
N SER A 448 -32.84 3.47 4.57
CA SER A 448 -33.36 4.09 5.79
C SER A 448 -32.93 5.55 5.92
N ASN A 449 -33.86 6.40 6.34
CA ASN A 449 -33.61 7.80 6.66
C ASN A 449 -33.91 8.16 8.13
N ALA A 450 -34.09 7.16 9.00
CA ALA A 450 -34.46 7.38 10.39
C ALA A 450 -33.40 8.09 11.23
N ALA A 451 -32.12 7.94 10.84
CA ALA A 451 -30.98 8.61 11.47
C ALA A 451 -30.29 9.54 10.47
N PRO A 452 -29.51 10.53 10.94
CA PRO A 452 -28.60 11.26 10.06
C PRO A 452 -27.57 10.30 9.44
N LEU A 453 -27.06 10.65 8.27
CA LEU A 453 -26.00 9.91 7.60
C LEU A 453 -24.88 10.89 7.25
N ASP A 454 -23.68 10.60 7.75
CA ASP A 454 -22.47 11.31 7.37
C ASP A 454 -21.93 10.70 6.07
N VAL A 455 -21.74 11.52 5.06
CA VAL A 455 -21.31 11.11 3.73
C VAL A 455 -19.96 11.73 3.44
N LEU A 456 -19.01 10.88 3.14
CA LEU A 456 -17.65 11.30 2.75
C LEU A 456 -17.61 11.68 1.28
N TYR A 457 -16.81 12.68 0.96
CA TYR A 457 -16.54 13.05 -0.43
C TYR A 457 -15.10 13.47 -0.64
N GLU A 458 -14.64 13.35 -1.88
CA GLU A 458 -13.37 13.88 -2.37
C GLU A 458 -13.62 14.95 -3.42
N ILE A 459 -12.71 15.93 -3.45
CA ILE A 459 -12.57 16.83 -4.58
C ILE A 459 -11.32 16.42 -5.33
N ARG A 460 -11.48 16.10 -6.61
CA ARG A 460 -10.38 15.76 -7.50
C ARG A 460 -10.17 16.90 -8.48
N GLY A 461 -8.90 17.27 -8.72
CA GLY A 461 -8.52 18.22 -9.74
C GLY A 461 -7.85 17.52 -10.91
N SER A 462 -8.14 17.93 -12.16
CA SER A 462 -7.40 17.45 -13.31
C SER A 462 -6.26 18.40 -13.67
N ASP A 463 -5.08 17.85 -13.97
CA ASP A 463 -3.96 18.60 -14.52
C ASP A 463 -4.09 18.81 -16.04
N SER A 464 -3.12 19.47 -16.64
CA SER A 464 -3.07 19.72 -18.09
C SER A 464 -2.87 18.45 -18.92
N ALA A 465 -2.45 17.35 -18.32
CA ALA A 465 -2.31 16.04 -18.95
C ALA A 465 -3.56 15.17 -18.81
N GLY A 466 -4.59 15.66 -18.09
CA GLY A 466 -5.85 14.95 -17.86
C GLY A 466 -5.80 13.94 -16.70
N ASN A 467 -4.76 13.96 -15.87
CA ASN A 467 -4.71 13.11 -14.68
C ASN A 467 -5.56 13.73 -13.56
N TRP A 468 -6.34 12.89 -12.89
CA TRP A 468 -7.15 13.28 -11.75
C TRP A 468 -6.42 12.98 -10.44
N VAL A 469 -6.30 13.98 -9.59
CA VAL A 469 -5.64 13.88 -8.29
C VAL A 469 -6.57 14.42 -7.21
N THR A 470 -6.71 13.70 -6.09
CA THR A 470 -7.47 14.19 -4.95
C THR A 470 -6.80 15.44 -4.39
N THR A 471 -7.54 16.53 -4.38
CA THR A 471 -7.07 17.85 -3.94
C THR A 471 -7.73 18.30 -2.62
N GLY A 472 -8.77 17.59 -2.20
CA GLY A 472 -9.47 17.84 -0.94
C GLY A 472 -10.48 16.76 -0.62
N TYR A 473 -10.93 16.74 0.60
CA TYR A 473 -12.01 15.88 1.07
C TYR A 473 -12.85 16.59 2.10
N GLY A 474 -14.03 16.07 2.33
CA GLY A 474 -14.92 16.55 3.36
C GLY A 474 -15.96 15.52 3.75
N GLU A 475 -16.75 15.91 4.69
CA GLU A 475 -17.89 15.16 5.18
C GLU A 475 -19.11 16.08 5.16
N LEU A 476 -20.25 15.55 4.72
CA LEU A 476 -21.52 16.23 4.80
C LEU A 476 -22.54 15.34 5.50
N THR A 477 -23.47 15.92 6.22
CA THR A 477 -24.51 15.18 6.93
C THR A 477 -25.85 15.33 6.23
N ILE A 478 -26.41 14.23 5.73
CA ILE A 478 -27.84 14.17 5.34
C ILE A 478 -28.63 13.97 6.62
N ALA A 479 -29.39 14.98 7.02
CA ALA A 479 -30.12 14.96 8.29
C ALA A 479 -31.16 13.83 8.36
N ALA A 480 -31.55 13.45 9.58
CA ALA A 480 -32.60 12.48 9.79
C ALA A 480 -33.91 12.91 9.07
N LEU A 481 -34.57 11.95 8.47
CA LEU A 481 -35.78 12.11 7.66
C LEU A 481 -35.61 12.87 6.32
N GLN A 482 -34.40 13.28 5.99
CA GLN A 482 -34.04 13.79 4.66
C GLN A 482 -33.48 12.68 3.79
N SER A 483 -33.71 12.80 2.47
CA SER A 483 -33.18 11.87 1.46
C SER A 483 -32.04 12.44 0.66
N ASP A 484 -31.78 13.74 0.76
CA ASP A 484 -30.77 14.41 -0.02
C ASP A 484 -30.19 15.64 0.68
N PHE A 485 -29.08 16.13 0.14
CA PHE A 485 -28.38 17.35 0.50
C PHE A 485 -27.88 18.03 -0.78
N ASN A 486 -28.05 19.35 -0.90
CA ASN A 486 -27.60 20.11 -2.02
C ASN A 486 -26.36 20.94 -1.68
N ILE A 487 -25.36 20.90 -2.53
CA ILE A 487 -24.10 21.63 -2.40
C ILE A 487 -24.01 22.63 -3.57
N ASP A 488 -23.78 23.89 -3.25
CA ASP A 488 -23.28 24.83 -4.25
C ASP A 488 -21.77 24.59 -4.44
N PRO A 489 -21.28 24.32 -5.66
CA PRO A 489 -19.84 24.11 -5.88
C PRO A 489 -18.96 25.27 -5.38
N VAL A 490 -19.51 26.47 -5.29
CA VAL A 490 -18.81 27.66 -4.72
C VAL A 490 -18.51 27.50 -3.23
N ASP A 491 -19.30 26.70 -2.52
CA ASP A 491 -19.10 26.44 -1.08
C ASP A 491 -18.04 25.35 -0.82
N LEU A 492 -17.58 24.67 -1.87
CA LEU A 492 -16.52 23.68 -1.74
C LEU A 492 -15.16 24.37 -1.57
N SER A 493 -14.42 23.96 -0.54
CA SER A 493 -13.07 24.45 -0.31
C SER A 493 -12.13 23.89 -1.37
N LEU A 494 -11.97 24.59 -2.48
CA LEU A 494 -11.03 24.21 -3.53
C LEU A 494 -9.62 24.68 -3.18
N PRO A 495 -8.58 23.89 -3.47
CA PRO A 495 -7.22 24.27 -3.19
C PRO A 495 -6.83 25.52 -3.98
N ALA A 496 -6.28 26.53 -3.29
CA ALA A 496 -5.83 27.75 -3.92
C ALA A 496 -4.55 27.50 -4.72
N GLY A 497 -4.57 27.85 -6.01
CA GLY A 497 -3.34 27.99 -6.82
C GLY A 497 -2.93 26.77 -7.65
N GLY A 498 -3.80 25.83 -7.88
CA GLY A 498 -3.56 24.73 -8.83
C GLY A 498 -3.84 25.15 -10.27
N SER A 499 -3.09 24.60 -11.21
CA SER A 499 -3.36 24.71 -12.66
C SER A 499 -4.45 23.72 -13.12
N ALA A 500 -5.38 23.36 -12.24
CA ALA A 500 -6.45 22.43 -12.57
C ALA A 500 -7.36 22.99 -13.65
N ILE A 501 -7.64 22.19 -14.69
CA ILE A 501 -8.51 22.56 -15.82
C ILE A 501 -9.97 22.25 -15.49
N GLY A 502 -10.22 21.28 -14.58
CA GLY A 502 -11.54 20.90 -14.14
C GLY A 502 -11.51 20.28 -12.75
N PHE A 503 -12.67 20.21 -12.12
CA PHE A 503 -12.85 19.57 -10.82
C PHE A 503 -13.92 18.50 -10.91
N GLU A 504 -13.80 17.50 -10.06
CA GLU A 504 -14.77 16.44 -9.88
C GLU A 504 -15.08 16.28 -8.39
N PHE A 505 -16.36 16.31 -8.05
CA PHE A 505 -16.87 15.94 -6.74
C PHE A 505 -17.18 14.44 -6.76
N VAL A 506 -16.60 13.67 -5.87
CA VAL A 506 -16.78 12.23 -5.82
C VAL A 506 -17.25 11.83 -4.42
N VAL A 507 -18.42 11.20 -4.34
CA VAL A 507 -18.84 10.53 -3.12
C VAL A 507 -18.02 9.26 -2.97
N VAL A 508 -17.38 9.08 -1.82
CA VAL A 508 -16.60 7.89 -1.51
C VAL A 508 -17.29 7.07 -0.42
N ALA A 509 -17.16 5.75 -0.51
CA ALA A 509 -17.68 4.88 0.52
C ALA A 509 -16.92 5.07 1.84
N ASP A 510 -17.63 5.07 2.95
CA ASP A 510 -17.04 5.14 4.28
C ASP A 510 -16.39 3.81 4.73
N GLY A 511 -16.71 2.73 4.04
CA GLY A 511 -16.29 1.37 4.37
C GLY A 511 -16.99 0.81 5.61
N ASN A 512 -18.05 1.43 6.07
CA ASN A 512 -18.69 1.10 7.33
C ASN A 512 -20.23 1.05 7.26
N ASP A 513 -20.89 2.13 6.81
CA ASP A 513 -22.32 2.34 7.01
C ASP A 513 -23.14 2.33 5.72
N TYR A 514 -22.56 2.68 4.58
CA TYR A 514 -23.30 2.77 3.31
C TYR A 514 -22.49 2.24 2.12
N LEU A 515 -23.24 1.90 1.07
CA LEU A 515 -22.75 1.51 -0.23
C LEU A 515 -22.78 2.70 -1.20
N ILE A 516 -21.93 2.66 -2.18
CA ILE A 516 -21.93 3.62 -3.29
C ILE A 516 -22.99 3.19 -4.32
N GLY A 517 -23.78 4.16 -4.80
CA GLY A 517 -24.71 3.98 -5.91
C GLY A 517 -24.01 4.02 -7.27
N ASP A 518 -24.80 4.01 -8.34
CA ASP A 518 -24.28 4.01 -9.72
C ASP A 518 -23.69 5.37 -10.11
N ASP A 519 -24.30 6.48 -9.65
CA ASP A 519 -23.86 7.84 -9.91
C ASP A 519 -23.13 8.38 -8.68
N THR A 520 -21.83 8.53 -8.74
CA THR A 520 -20.99 8.88 -7.57
C THR A 520 -20.13 10.10 -7.78
N SER A 521 -20.01 10.57 -9.03
CA SER A 521 -19.16 11.71 -9.35
C SER A 521 -19.87 12.76 -10.19
N VAL A 522 -19.49 14.00 -9.98
CA VAL A 522 -20.00 15.17 -10.71
C VAL A 522 -18.81 16.03 -11.11
N ALA A 523 -18.56 16.11 -12.41
CA ALA A 523 -17.56 17.03 -12.95
C ALA A 523 -18.11 18.45 -12.99
N PHE A 524 -17.31 19.43 -12.58
CA PHE A 524 -17.67 20.86 -12.65
C PHE A 524 -16.46 21.72 -13.03
N LEU A 525 -16.76 22.89 -13.58
CA LEU A 525 -15.76 23.92 -13.88
C LEU A 525 -15.94 25.08 -12.90
N GLN A 526 -14.85 25.64 -12.42
CA GLN A 526 -14.87 26.85 -11.61
C GLN A 526 -14.60 28.09 -12.47
#